data_51482ec0925a6f9a777d1d295bd23642
#
_entry.id   51482ec0925a6f9a777d1d295bd23642
#
_cell.length_a   1.000
_cell.length_b   1.000
_cell.length_c   1.000
_cell.angle_alpha   90.00
_cell.angle_beta   90.00
_cell.angle_gamma   90.00
#
_symmetry.space_group_name_H-M   'P 1'
#
loop_
_entity.id
_entity.type
_entity.pdbx_description
1 polymer ?
#
loop_
_entity_poly.entity_id
_entity_poly.type
_entity_poly.pdbx_seq_one_letter_code
_entity_poly.pdbx_strand_id
1 'polypeptide(L)'
;MVTLTNAESVLKTVYLDVVSNQLNTEINPFLAKIKQSTEDVWGKEVRKLAPFGINGGIGAGTEDGNLPSAYGNQYVQFVSTLKNLYGAIEISDKAIRASSNSVGAFVNLLNAEMEGLLKASAFNLGRMLYGDGSGLVATVTTAGTGSCVVDSVRNLIEGLAVDVYVGEEKTAAAKRITAIDRDTKTVYFADVNLAVTAGAKMYVQGSYNNELTGLGAIFSDSNTLYGVDRTAHRWMKPYVKAVDGDITEIVIQQAIDRLEEVNGSKVD
;
A
#
# COMPACT_ATOMS: atom_id res chain seq x y z
N MET A 1 -33.57 -21.55 16.66
CA MET A 1 -33.83 -20.51 15.65
C MET A 1 -32.50 -19.79 15.42
N VAL A 2 -31.92 -19.89 14.23
CA VAL A 2 -30.66 -19.18 13.90
C VAL A 2 -31.03 -17.72 13.70
N THR A 3 -30.56 -16.85 14.58
CA THR A 3 -30.79 -15.39 14.46
C THR A 3 -29.73 -14.79 13.52
N LEU A 4 -30.06 -13.65 12.90
CA LEU A 4 -29.16 -12.92 12.00
C LEU A 4 -27.80 -12.64 12.67
N THR A 5 -27.81 -12.34 13.96
CA THR A 5 -26.61 -12.09 14.79
C THR A 5 -25.71 -13.32 14.92
N ASN A 6 -26.28 -14.53 14.96
CA ASN A 6 -25.50 -15.77 15.00
C ASN A 6 -24.93 -16.13 13.61
N ALA A 7 -25.66 -15.82 12.54
CA ALA A 7 -25.18 -15.98 11.17
C ALA A 7 -24.03 -15.00 10.87
N GLU A 8 -24.11 -13.78 11.39
CA GLU A 8 -23.09 -12.73 11.22
C GLU A 8 -21.75 -13.12 11.86
N SER A 9 -21.75 -13.73 13.05
CA SER A 9 -20.53 -14.19 13.72
C SER A 9 -19.88 -15.38 13.00
N VAL A 10 -20.68 -16.33 12.49
CA VAL A 10 -20.18 -17.49 11.74
C VAL A 10 -19.65 -17.07 10.38
N LEU A 11 -20.36 -16.22 9.66
CA LEU A 11 -19.91 -15.64 8.39
C LEU A 11 -18.59 -14.88 8.56
N LYS A 12 -18.49 -14.08 9.62
CA LYS A 12 -17.29 -13.28 9.91
C LYS A 12 -16.06 -14.14 10.17
N THR A 13 -16.21 -15.31 10.81
CA THR A 13 -15.10 -16.21 11.13
C THR A 13 -14.68 -17.06 9.93
N VAL A 14 -15.64 -17.65 9.22
CA VAL A 14 -15.35 -18.56 8.09
C VAL A 14 -14.79 -17.79 6.87
N TYR A 15 -15.33 -16.60 6.58
CA TYR A 15 -14.87 -15.83 5.42
C TYR A 15 -13.56 -15.08 5.68
N LEU A 16 -13.21 -14.74 6.92
CA LEU A 16 -11.96 -14.03 7.22
C LEU A 16 -10.73 -14.86 6.85
N ASP A 17 -10.76 -16.17 7.13
CA ASP A 17 -9.65 -17.08 6.78
C ASP A 17 -9.54 -17.28 5.27
N VAL A 18 -10.68 -17.40 4.55
CA VAL A 18 -10.69 -17.51 3.09
C VAL A 18 -10.19 -16.23 2.43
N VAL A 19 -10.61 -15.06 2.92
CA VAL A 19 -10.16 -13.75 2.46
C VAL A 19 -8.67 -13.60 2.70
N SER A 20 -8.18 -13.91 3.88
CA SER A 20 -6.76 -13.82 4.22
C SER A 20 -5.90 -14.71 3.32
N ASN A 21 -6.31 -15.95 3.08
CA ASN A 21 -5.57 -16.89 2.23
C ASN A 21 -5.56 -16.45 0.75
N GLN A 22 -6.69 -15.99 0.21
CA GLN A 22 -6.77 -15.52 -1.17
C GLN A 22 -6.00 -14.21 -1.42
N LEU A 23 -5.99 -13.30 -0.44
CA LEU A 23 -5.19 -12.07 -0.52
C LEU A 23 -3.69 -12.34 -0.45
N ASN A 24 -3.27 -13.36 0.30
CA ASN A 24 -1.87 -13.63 0.57
C ASN A 24 -1.15 -14.46 -0.49
N THR A 25 -1.82 -15.38 -1.19
CA THR A 25 -1.13 -16.40 -1.99
C THR A 25 -1.33 -16.31 -3.49
N GLU A 26 -2.48 -15.90 -3.98
CA GLU A 26 -2.79 -16.01 -5.42
C GLU A 26 -2.69 -14.70 -6.20
N ILE A 27 -2.72 -13.55 -5.54
CA ILE A 27 -3.02 -12.29 -6.21
C ILE A 27 -1.79 -11.41 -6.41
N ASN A 28 -0.75 -11.54 -5.59
CA ASN A 28 0.43 -10.72 -5.73
C ASN A 28 1.74 -11.53 -5.56
N PRO A 29 2.47 -11.80 -6.65
CA PRO A 29 3.75 -12.53 -6.59
C PRO A 29 4.79 -11.86 -5.69
N PHE A 30 4.71 -10.54 -5.54
CA PHE A 30 5.58 -9.78 -4.65
C PHE A 30 5.28 -10.10 -3.18
N LEU A 31 3.99 -10.12 -2.79
CA LEU A 31 3.60 -10.47 -1.43
C LEU A 31 4.02 -11.89 -1.05
N ALA A 32 3.95 -12.84 -2.01
CA ALA A 32 4.39 -14.22 -1.80
C ALA A 32 5.91 -14.34 -1.50
N LYS A 33 6.72 -13.40 -2.00
CA LYS A 33 8.17 -13.36 -1.77
C LYS A 33 8.57 -12.58 -0.52
N ILE A 34 7.70 -11.74 0.03
CA ILE A 34 7.97 -10.98 1.25
C ILE A 34 7.82 -11.92 2.47
N LYS A 35 8.84 -11.91 3.32
CA LYS A 35 8.74 -12.62 4.61
C LYS A 35 7.67 -11.95 5.48
N GLN A 36 6.62 -12.71 5.80
CA GLN A 36 5.59 -12.29 6.74
C GLN A 36 5.98 -12.70 8.16
N SER A 37 5.82 -11.80 9.13
CA SER A 37 6.08 -12.06 10.53
C SER A 37 5.07 -11.33 11.40
N THR A 38 4.70 -11.96 12.51
CA THR A 38 3.88 -11.37 13.58
C THR A 38 4.74 -10.96 14.78
N GLU A 39 6.06 -11.16 14.68
CA GLU A 39 7.01 -10.76 15.72
C GLU A 39 7.16 -9.22 15.75
N ASP A 40 7.59 -8.69 16.90
CA ASP A 40 7.84 -7.25 17.10
C ASP A 40 6.61 -6.33 17.01
N VAL A 41 5.39 -6.89 17.12
CA VAL A 41 4.14 -6.12 17.14
C VAL A 41 3.78 -5.74 18.57
N TRP A 42 3.72 -4.43 18.85
CA TRP A 42 3.40 -3.85 20.16
C TRP A 42 2.13 -3.01 20.07
N GLY A 43 0.98 -3.64 20.22
CA GLY A 43 -0.31 -2.96 20.17
C GLY A 43 -0.60 -2.35 18.78
N LYS A 44 -0.43 -1.04 18.63
CA LYS A 44 -0.71 -0.30 17.37
C LYS A 44 0.51 -0.13 16.46
N GLU A 45 1.69 -0.54 16.91
CA GLU A 45 2.95 -0.27 16.23
C GLU A 45 3.80 -1.54 16.14
N VAL A 46 4.59 -1.59 15.08
CA VAL A 46 5.70 -2.53 14.93
C VAL A 46 6.97 -1.77 15.25
N ARG A 47 7.76 -2.26 16.22
CA ARG A 47 9.03 -1.66 16.62
C ARG A 47 10.15 -2.68 16.40
N LYS A 48 11.13 -2.33 15.58
CA LYS A 48 12.26 -3.20 15.30
C LYS A 48 13.57 -2.46 15.56
N LEU A 49 14.40 -3.05 16.41
CA LEU A 49 15.75 -2.55 16.66
C LEU A 49 16.72 -3.22 15.69
N ALA A 50 17.52 -2.44 14.98
CA ALA A 50 18.55 -2.94 14.09
C ALA A 50 19.91 -2.33 14.45
N PRO A 51 20.97 -3.14 14.56
CA PRO A 51 22.33 -2.63 14.66
C PRO A 51 22.74 -2.03 13.32
N PHE A 52 23.56 -0.99 13.34
CA PHE A 52 24.16 -0.43 12.12
C PHE A 52 25.64 -0.08 12.34
N GLY A 53 26.43 -0.18 11.26
CA GLY A 53 27.86 0.03 11.32
C GLY A 53 28.59 -1.08 12.11
N ILE A 54 29.81 -0.79 12.46
CA ILE A 54 30.70 -1.67 13.25
C ILE A 54 31.08 -1.01 14.56
N ASN A 55 31.53 -1.81 15.53
CA ASN A 55 32.15 -1.29 16.73
C ASN A 55 33.53 -0.73 16.38
N GLY A 56 33.72 0.56 16.60
CA GLY A 56 34.98 1.27 16.27
C GLY A 56 36.12 1.04 17.25
N GLY A 57 35.96 0.19 18.28
CA GLY A 57 36.96 -0.05 19.32
C GLY A 57 38.13 -0.99 18.92
N ILE A 58 38.37 -1.16 17.62
CA ILE A 58 39.47 -1.98 17.08
C ILE A 58 40.55 -1.07 16.49
N GLY A 59 41.82 -1.43 16.77
CA GLY A 59 43.00 -0.79 16.17
C GLY A 59 44.22 -1.66 16.33
N ALA A 60 45.16 -1.52 15.40
CA ALA A 60 46.50 -2.11 15.55
C ALA A 60 47.35 -1.23 16.47
N GLY A 61 48.17 -1.82 17.27
CA GLY A 61 49.08 -1.10 18.19
C GLY A 61 50.48 -1.71 18.24
N THR A 62 51.42 -1.01 18.86
CA THR A 62 52.72 -1.53 19.23
C THR A 62 52.64 -2.21 20.60
N GLU A 63 53.64 -3.06 20.94
CA GLU A 63 53.66 -3.80 22.20
C GLU A 63 53.55 -2.88 23.43
N ASP A 64 54.16 -1.70 23.37
CA ASP A 64 54.18 -0.69 24.44
C ASP A 64 53.16 0.46 24.21
N GLY A 65 52.30 0.36 23.20
CA GLY A 65 51.39 1.41 22.82
C GLY A 65 50.08 1.44 23.66
N ASN A 66 49.37 2.56 23.58
CA ASN A 66 48.05 2.69 24.20
C ASN A 66 47.04 1.81 23.45
N LEU A 67 46.13 1.20 24.19
CA LEU A 67 44.97 0.50 23.62
C LEU A 67 44.08 1.46 22.84
N PRO A 68 43.42 1.00 21.77
CA PRO A 68 42.44 1.81 21.04
C PRO A 68 41.29 2.26 21.97
N SER A 69 40.72 3.43 21.67
CA SER A 69 39.55 3.92 22.42
C SER A 69 38.37 2.97 22.29
N ALA A 70 37.73 2.71 23.41
CA ALA A 70 36.53 1.87 23.43
C ALA A 70 35.34 2.60 22.80
N TYR A 71 34.65 1.94 21.89
CA TYR A 71 33.36 2.40 21.30
C TYR A 71 32.28 1.33 21.46
N GLY A 72 31.01 1.77 21.52
CA GLY A 72 29.87 0.88 21.59
C GLY A 72 29.27 0.57 20.21
N ASN A 73 28.47 -0.48 20.15
CA ASN A 73 27.62 -0.75 18.98
C ASN A 73 26.54 0.34 18.85
N GLN A 74 26.20 0.67 17.62
CA GLN A 74 25.15 1.62 17.32
C GLN A 74 23.88 0.89 16.90
N TYR A 75 22.74 1.42 17.33
CA TYR A 75 21.41 0.85 17.05
C TYR A 75 20.47 1.93 16.54
N VAL A 76 19.60 1.53 15.63
CA VAL A 76 18.51 2.35 15.12
C VAL A 76 17.19 1.63 15.36
N GLN A 77 16.16 2.36 15.78
CA GLN A 77 14.82 1.82 15.98
C GLN A 77 13.93 2.21 14.81
N PHE A 78 13.38 1.20 14.13
CA PHE A 78 12.34 1.37 13.14
C PHE A 78 10.97 1.27 13.81
N VAL A 79 10.09 2.23 13.51
CA VAL A 79 8.72 2.26 14.01
C VAL A 79 7.76 2.39 12.84
N SER A 80 6.83 1.45 12.74
CA SER A 80 5.75 1.50 11.74
C SER A 80 4.40 1.29 12.40
N THR A 81 3.42 2.12 12.04
CA THR A 81 2.04 1.96 12.53
C THR A 81 1.32 0.89 11.73
N LEU A 82 0.50 0.09 12.42
CA LEU A 82 -0.38 -0.87 11.76
C LEU A 82 -1.46 -0.13 10.97
N LYS A 83 -1.78 -0.64 9.80
CA LYS A 83 -2.82 -0.11 8.91
C LYS A 83 -3.90 -1.16 8.71
N ASN A 84 -5.14 -0.72 8.55
CA ASN A 84 -6.28 -1.60 8.35
C ASN A 84 -6.83 -1.43 6.93
N LEU A 85 -7.19 -2.53 6.30
CA LEU A 85 -7.97 -2.54 5.07
C LEU A 85 -9.38 -3.01 5.41
N TYR A 86 -10.37 -2.19 5.14
CA TYR A 86 -11.77 -2.49 5.40
C TYR A 86 -12.51 -2.74 4.09
N GLY A 87 -13.44 -3.71 4.12
CA GLY A 87 -14.43 -3.93 3.09
C GLY A 87 -15.80 -4.02 3.72
N ALA A 88 -16.81 -3.41 3.13
CA ALA A 88 -18.19 -3.45 3.60
C ALA A 88 -19.13 -3.87 2.46
N ILE A 89 -20.09 -4.72 2.83
CA ILE A 89 -21.20 -5.14 1.97
C ILE A 89 -22.50 -4.75 2.67
N GLU A 90 -23.40 -4.12 1.93
CA GLU A 90 -24.72 -3.78 2.41
C GLU A 90 -25.78 -4.46 1.53
N ILE A 91 -26.64 -5.27 2.13
CA ILE A 91 -27.74 -5.94 1.45
C ILE A 91 -29.04 -5.44 2.07
N SER A 92 -29.91 -4.86 1.25
CA SER A 92 -31.19 -4.33 1.74
C SER A 92 -32.13 -5.46 2.20
N ASP A 93 -32.92 -5.21 3.25
CA ASP A 93 -33.94 -6.13 3.76
C ASP A 93 -34.96 -6.52 2.66
N LYS A 94 -35.25 -5.62 1.75
CA LYS A 94 -36.10 -5.89 0.60
C LYS A 94 -35.49 -6.93 -0.35
N ALA A 95 -34.18 -6.87 -0.59
CA ALA A 95 -33.47 -7.85 -1.41
C ALA A 95 -33.45 -9.21 -0.72
N ILE A 96 -33.25 -9.24 0.61
CA ILE A 96 -33.32 -10.46 1.42
C ILE A 96 -34.70 -11.09 1.33
N ARG A 97 -35.76 -10.32 1.48
CA ARG A 97 -37.14 -10.82 1.39
C ARG A 97 -37.51 -11.27 -0.02
N ALA A 98 -37.06 -10.59 -1.05
CA ALA A 98 -37.32 -10.98 -2.43
C ALA A 98 -36.62 -12.31 -2.78
N SER A 99 -35.50 -12.60 -2.15
CA SER A 99 -34.75 -13.86 -2.32
C SER A 99 -35.17 -14.97 -1.35
N SER A 100 -36.02 -14.68 -0.36
CA SER A 100 -36.44 -15.63 0.68
C SER A 100 -37.24 -16.84 0.14
N ASN A 101 -37.88 -16.67 -1.01
CA ASN A 101 -38.60 -17.76 -1.70
C ASN A 101 -37.64 -18.73 -2.46
N SER A 102 -36.34 -18.37 -2.54
CA SER A 102 -35.31 -19.20 -3.15
C SER A 102 -33.99 -19.00 -2.38
N VAL A 103 -33.72 -19.93 -1.47
CA VAL A 103 -32.49 -19.94 -0.67
C VAL A 103 -31.25 -19.87 -1.57
N GLY A 104 -31.30 -20.51 -2.73
CA GLY A 104 -30.22 -20.48 -3.72
C GLY A 104 -29.96 -19.09 -4.31
N ALA A 105 -31.00 -18.29 -4.53
CA ALA A 105 -30.85 -16.94 -5.09
C ALA A 105 -30.17 -15.98 -4.09
N PHE A 106 -30.51 -16.08 -2.79
CA PHE A 106 -29.87 -15.27 -1.76
C PHE A 106 -28.38 -15.64 -1.57
N VAL A 107 -28.09 -16.95 -1.49
CA VAL A 107 -26.70 -17.42 -1.38
C VAL A 107 -25.86 -16.98 -2.58
N ASN A 108 -26.42 -17.06 -3.79
CA ASN A 108 -25.74 -16.63 -4.99
C ASN A 108 -25.46 -15.11 -4.99
N LEU A 109 -26.43 -14.29 -4.54
CA LEU A 109 -26.24 -12.83 -4.42
C LEU A 109 -25.14 -12.51 -3.41
N LEU A 110 -25.18 -13.11 -2.23
CA LEU A 110 -24.17 -12.91 -1.20
C LEU A 110 -22.78 -13.34 -1.68
N ASN A 111 -22.67 -14.49 -2.32
CA ASN A 111 -21.40 -14.98 -2.86
C ASN A 111 -20.85 -14.03 -3.95
N ALA A 112 -21.70 -13.53 -4.84
CA ALA A 112 -21.29 -12.58 -5.87
C ALA A 112 -20.76 -11.26 -5.28
N GLU A 113 -21.43 -10.72 -4.27
CA GLU A 113 -20.97 -9.51 -3.56
C GLU A 113 -19.66 -9.77 -2.81
N MET A 114 -19.51 -10.93 -2.17
CA MET A 114 -18.27 -11.33 -1.50
C MET A 114 -17.11 -11.48 -2.48
N GLU A 115 -17.31 -12.13 -3.61
CA GLU A 115 -16.29 -12.25 -4.66
C GLU A 115 -15.89 -10.89 -5.24
N GLY A 116 -16.86 -10.01 -5.46
CA GLY A 116 -16.61 -8.64 -5.90
C GLY A 116 -15.77 -7.86 -4.90
N LEU A 117 -16.07 -7.98 -3.60
CA LEU A 117 -15.32 -7.34 -2.53
C LEU A 117 -13.89 -7.90 -2.43
N LEU A 118 -13.72 -9.22 -2.57
CA LEU A 118 -12.42 -9.86 -2.59
C LEU A 118 -11.54 -9.33 -3.74
N LYS A 119 -12.08 -9.26 -4.96
CA LYS A 119 -11.36 -8.71 -6.11
C LYS A 119 -10.95 -7.25 -5.89
N ALA A 120 -11.85 -6.42 -5.33
CA ALA A 120 -11.55 -5.03 -5.00
C ALA A 120 -10.47 -4.92 -3.91
N SER A 121 -10.54 -5.75 -2.87
CA SER A 121 -9.55 -5.78 -1.79
C SER A 121 -8.17 -6.22 -2.29
N ALA A 122 -8.13 -7.24 -3.16
CA ALA A 122 -6.92 -7.72 -3.79
C ALA A 122 -6.25 -6.66 -4.66
N PHE A 123 -7.03 -5.95 -5.48
CA PHE A 123 -6.55 -4.84 -6.29
C PHE A 123 -5.96 -3.73 -5.41
N ASN A 124 -6.69 -3.33 -4.36
CA ASN A 124 -6.22 -2.28 -3.46
C ASN A 124 -4.97 -2.69 -2.67
N LEU A 125 -4.92 -3.91 -2.13
CA LEU A 125 -3.73 -4.41 -1.44
C LEU A 125 -2.51 -4.46 -2.39
N GLY A 126 -2.70 -4.97 -3.62
CA GLY A 126 -1.64 -5.00 -4.62
C GLY A 126 -1.10 -3.60 -4.93
N ARG A 127 -1.99 -2.61 -5.08
CA ARG A 127 -1.61 -1.21 -5.28
C ARG A 127 -0.86 -0.64 -4.08
N MET A 128 -1.36 -0.88 -2.85
CA MET A 128 -0.75 -0.37 -1.61
C MET A 128 0.70 -0.86 -1.42
N LEU A 129 1.01 -2.09 -1.83
CA LEU A 129 2.37 -2.64 -1.72
C LEU A 129 3.41 -1.84 -2.55
N TYR A 130 2.97 -1.22 -3.63
CA TYR A 130 3.81 -0.36 -4.47
C TYR A 130 3.66 1.14 -4.15
N GLY A 131 2.69 1.50 -3.30
CA GLY A 131 2.41 2.87 -2.90
C GLY A 131 3.41 3.45 -1.90
N ASP A 132 3.24 4.73 -1.62
CA ASP A 132 4.04 5.47 -0.63
C ASP A 132 3.37 5.58 0.75
N GLY A 133 2.16 5.07 0.90
CA GLY A 133 1.34 5.16 2.11
C GLY A 133 0.40 6.37 2.14
N SER A 134 0.50 7.29 1.20
CA SER A 134 -0.40 8.45 1.09
C SER A 134 -1.81 8.08 0.66
N GLY A 135 -1.96 6.97 -0.10
CA GLY A 135 -3.22 6.55 -0.68
C GLY A 135 -3.58 7.26 -1.99
N LEU A 136 -2.67 8.08 -2.53
CA LEU A 136 -2.87 8.78 -3.79
C LEU A 136 -2.99 7.79 -4.96
N VAL A 137 -4.06 7.91 -5.73
CA VAL A 137 -4.29 7.06 -6.91
C VAL A 137 -4.14 7.81 -8.23
N ALA A 138 -4.45 9.10 -8.25
CA ALA A 138 -4.29 9.96 -9.41
C ALA A 138 -4.35 11.45 -9.03
N THR A 139 -3.75 12.30 -9.88
CA THR A 139 -3.86 13.75 -9.81
C THR A 139 -4.61 14.26 -11.03
N VAL A 140 -5.57 15.16 -10.82
CA VAL A 140 -6.36 15.74 -11.90
C VAL A 140 -5.52 16.74 -12.69
N THR A 141 -5.37 16.51 -13.98
CA THR A 141 -4.65 17.41 -14.89
C THR A 141 -5.59 18.42 -15.54
N THR A 142 -6.80 17.99 -15.91
CA THR A 142 -7.78 18.87 -16.52
C THR A 142 -9.10 18.80 -15.74
N ALA A 143 -9.57 19.97 -15.32
CA ALA A 143 -10.83 20.13 -14.61
C ALA A 143 -12.04 19.71 -15.47
N GLY A 144 -13.12 19.29 -14.80
CA GLY A 144 -14.37 18.96 -15.47
C GLY A 144 -15.53 18.79 -14.51
N THR A 145 -16.70 18.54 -15.08
CA THR A 145 -17.93 18.26 -14.32
C THR A 145 -18.44 16.89 -14.74
N GLY A 146 -18.66 15.99 -13.78
CA GLY A 146 -19.02 14.60 -14.02
C GLY A 146 -17.91 13.74 -14.61
N SER A 147 -16.84 14.36 -15.10
CA SER A 147 -15.61 13.70 -15.59
C SER A 147 -14.41 14.62 -15.46
N CYS A 148 -13.21 14.06 -15.44
CA CYS A 148 -11.95 14.82 -15.44
C CYS A 148 -10.83 14.00 -16.08
N VAL A 149 -9.78 14.68 -16.54
CA VAL A 149 -8.56 14.03 -17.03
C VAL A 149 -7.55 13.94 -15.90
N VAL A 150 -6.88 12.78 -15.78
CA VAL A 150 -5.89 12.52 -14.74
C VAL A 150 -4.51 12.26 -15.32
N ASP A 151 -3.48 12.34 -14.48
CA ASP A 151 -2.09 12.05 -14.84
C ASP A 151 -1.89 10.57 -15.18
N SER A 152 -2.53 9.68 -14.43
CA SER A 152 -2.42 8.23 -14.61
C SER A 152 -3.71 7.51 -14.23
N VAL A 153 -4.10 6.52 -15.03
CA VAL A 153 -5.25 5.64 -14.77
C VAL A 153 -4.85 4.25 -14.24
N ARG A 154 -3.54 4.02 -14.00
CA ARG A 154 -3.01 2.70 -13.60
C ARG A 154 -3.61 2.16 -12.31
N ASN A 155 -3.85 3.06 -11.35
CA ASN A 155 -4.36 2.74 -10.02
C ASN A 155 -5.87 2.92 -9.91
N LEU A 156 -6.56 3.07 -11.03
CA LEU A 156 -8.00 3.27 -11.10
C LEU A 156 -8.67 2.11 -11.82
N ILE A 157 -9.83 1.73 -11.33
CA ILE A 157 -10.68 0.69 -11.89
C ILE A 157 -12.13 1.13 -11.81
N GLU A 158 -12.95 0.71 -12.76
CA GLU A 158 -14.38 0.96 -12.79
C GLU A 158 -15.07 0.36 -11.53
N GLY A 159 -15.95 1.11 -10.91
CA GLY A 159 -16.61 0.73 -9.66
C GLY A 159 -15.91 1.21 -8.39
N LEU A 160 -14.63 1.63 -8.48
CA LEU A 160 -13.90 2.16 -7.33
C LEU A 160 -14.54 3.46 -6.82
N ALA A 161 -14.66 3.58 -5.49
CA ALA A 161 -15.07 4.82 -4.84
C ALA A 161 -13.84 5.62 -4.42
N VAL A 162 -13.81 6.90 -4.81
CA VAL A 162 -12.69 7.79 -4.51
C VAL A 162 -13.14 9.03 -3.75
N ASP A 163 -12.25 9.51 -2.90
CA ASP A 163 -12.33 10.81 -2.25
C ASP A 163 -11.50 11.81 -3.06
N VAL A 164 -11.99 13.02 -3.24
CA VAL A 164 -11.29 14.09 -3.96
C VAL A 164 -10.86 15.16 -2.98
N TYR A 165 -9.60 15.56 -3.06
CA TYR A 165 -8.98 16.57 -2.20
C TYR A 165 -8.38 17.70 -3.02
N VAL A 166 -8.52 18.93 -2.51
CA VAL A 166 -7.79 20.11 -2.99
C VAL A 166 -6.91 20.59 -1.84
N GLY A 167 -5.58 20.46 -2.00
CA GLY A 167 -4.68 20.59 -0.87
C GLY A 167 -4.92 19.49 0.17
N GLU A 168 -5.23 19.86 1.39
CA GLU A 168 -5.58 18.95 2.50
C GLU A 168 -7.09 18.84 2.74
N GLU A 169 -7.89 19.62 2.03
CA GLU A 169 -9.34 19.66 2.19
C GLU A 169 -10.02 18.62 1.30
N LYS A 170 -10.89 17.80 1.90
CA LYS A 170 -11.74 16.85 1.18
C LYS A 170 -12.92 17.60 0.57
N THR A 171 -12.90 17.79 -0.74
CA THR A 171 -13.97 18.48 -1.49
C THR A 171 -15.09 17.56 -1.92
N ALA A 172 -14.81 16.26 -2.10
CA ALA A 172 -15.83 15.27 -2.40
C ALA A 172 -15.49 13.93 -1.76
N ALA A 173 -16.50 13.22 -1.26
CA ALA A 173 -16.36 11.94 -0.58
C ALA A 173 -17.06 10.82 -1.36
N ALA A 174 -16.44 9.63 -1.38
CA ALA A 174 -17.00 8.38 -1.87
C ALA A 174 -17.63 8.49 -3.28
N LYS A 175 -16.97 9.16 -4.22
CA LYS A 175 -17.45 9.29 -5.59
C LYS A 175 -17.08 8.07 -6.40
N ARG A 176 -18.11 7.35 -6.88
CA ARG A 176 -17.95 6.12 -7.64
C ARG A 176 -17.55 6.42 -9.08
N ILE A 177 -16.50 5.75 -9.55
CA ILE A 177 -16.06 5.76 -10.95
C ILE A 177 -16.95 4.82 -11.74
N THR A 178 -17.54 5.29 -12.85
CA THR A 178 -18.40 4.49 -13.73
C THR A 178 -17.70 3.98 -14.95
N ALA A 179 -16.80 4.79 -15.51
CA ALA A 179 -16.01 4.43 -16.69
C ALA A 179 -14.66 5.13 -16.68
N ILE A 180 -13.70 4.53 -17.37
CA ILE A 180 -12.35 5.06 -17.53
C ILE A 180 -11.98 4.92 -19.00
N ASP A 181 -11.72 6.05 -19.66
CA ASP A 181 -11.05 6.07 -20.95
C ASP A 181 -9.53 6.06 -20.72
N ARG A 182 -8.89 4.97 -21.10
CA ARG A 182 -7.45 4.75 -20.84
C ARG A 182 -6.56 5.48 -21.82
N ASP A 183 -7.07 5.78 -23.01
CA ASP A 183 -6.32 6.47 -24.06
C ASP A 183 -6.23 7.97 -23.76
N THR A 184 -7.36 8.58 -23.40
CA THR A 184 -7.44 10.00 -23.03
C THR A 184 -7.18 10.24 -21.53
N LYS A 185 -7.04 9.19 -20.73
CA LYS A 185 -6.93 9.22 -19.26
C LYS A 185 -8.10 9.94 -18.59
N THR A 186 -9.30 9.81 -19.15
CA THR A 186 -10.50 10.46 -18.65
C THR A 186 -11.25 9.53 -17.72
N VAL A 187 -11.59 10.03 -16.54
CA VAL A 187 -12.38 9.33 -15.51
C VAL A 187 -13.76 9.91 -15.46
N TYR A 188 -14.78 9.06 -15.53
CA TYR A 188 -16.21 9.41 -15.44
C TYR A 188 -16.78 8.98 -14.10
N PHE A 189 -17.59 9.84 -13.50
CA PHE A 189 -18.22 9.59 -12.20
C PHE A 189 -19.71 9.30 -12.32
N ALA A 190 -20.25 8.54 -11.37
CA ALA A 190 -21.69 8.34 -11.23
C ALA A 190 -22.43 9.67 -10.96
N ASP A 191 -21.77 10.59 -10.25
CA ASP A 191 -22.27 11.94 -9.99
C ASP A 191 -21.89 12.87 -11.16
N VAL A 192 -22.83 13.03 -12.09
CA VAL A 192 -22.64 13.85 -13.29
C VAL A 192 -22.48 15.34 -13.00
N ASN A 193 -22.82 15.80 -11.79
CA ASN A 193 -22.69 17.19 -11.36
C ASN A 193 -21.42 17.43 -10.52
N LEU A 194 -20.60 16.41 -10.30
CA LEU A 194 -19.37 16.54 -9.54
C LEU A 194 -18.39 17.46 -10.28
N ALA A 195 -18.16 18.64 -9.73
CA ALA A 195 -17.12 19.53 -10.21
C ALA A 195 -15.76 19.15 -9.60
N VAL A 196 -14.77 18.88 -10.45
CA VAL A 196 -13.41 18.55 -10.05
C VAL A 196 -12.45 19.55 -10.66
N THR A 197 -11.57 20.12 -9.85
CA THR A 197 -10.61 21.16 -10.28
C THR A 197 -9.27 20.54 -10.69
N ALA A 198 -8.54 21.21 -11.56
CA ALA A 198 -7.18 20.83 -11.90
C ALA A 198 -6.28 20.93 -10.65
N GLY A 199 -5.34 19.99 -10.52
CA GLY A 199 -4.50 19.86 -9.32
C GLY A 199 -5.17 19.13 -8.15
N ALA A 200 -6.46 18.80 -8.22
CA ALA A 200 -7.11 17.97 -7.21
C ALA A 200 -6.49 16.56 -7.19
N LYS A 201 -6.40 15.98 -6.01
CA LYS A 201 -5.85 14.65 -5.78
C LYS A 201 -6.96 13.67 -5.46
N MET A 202 -6.91 12.50 -6.06
CA MET A 202 -7.85 11.41 -5.83
C MET A 202 -7.22 10.35 -4.94
N TYR A 203 -7.96 9.91 -3.94
CA TYR A 203 -7.60 8.85 -3.01
C TYR A 203 -8.70 7.79 -3.01
N VAL A 204 -8.36 6.53 -2.76
CA VAL A 204 -9.41 5.54 -2.48
C VAL A 204 -10.18 5.99 -1.24
N GLN A 205 -11.46 5.73 -1.19
CA GLN A 205 -12.33 6.11 -0.08
C GLN A 205 -11.71 5.77 1.28
N GLY A 206 -11.50 6.79 2.12
CA GLY A 206 -10.92 6.64 3.46
C GLY A 206 -9.41 6.38 3.51
N SER A 207 -8.73 6.31 2.37
CA SER A 207 -7.30 5.94 2.28
C SER A 207 -6.32 7.09 2.47
N TYR A 208 -6.78 8.34 2.55
CA TYR A 208 -5.89 9.50 2.70
C TYR A 208 -4.95 9.35 3.91
N ASN A 209 -3.64 9.17 3.65
CA ASN A 209 -2.58 8.91 4.64
C ASN A 209 -2.79 7.67 5.54
N ASN A 210 -3.66 6.73 5.13
CA ASN A 210 -4.02 5.55 5.91
C ASN A 210 -3.57 4.22 5.27
N GLU A 211 -2.82 4.26 4.20
CA GLU A 211 -2.36 3.06 3.51
C GLU A 211 -1.03 2.52 4.04
N LEU A 212 -0.67 1.33 3.57
CA LEU A 212 0.60 0.68 3.87
C LEU A 212 1.76 1.51 3.32
N THR A 213 2.84 1.58 4.09
CA THR A 213 4.12 2.12 3.63
C THR A 213 4.78 1.09 2.71
N GLY A 214 4.52 1.19 1.42
CA GLY A 214 5.00 0.26 0.41
C GLY A 214 6.34 0.67 -0.23
N LEU A 215 6.66 0.05 -1.37
CA LEU A 215 7.91 0.32 -2.11
C LEU A 215 8.06 1.79 -2.50
N GLY A 216 6.97 2.48 -2.85
CA GLY A 216 7.00 3.90 -3.19
C GLY A 216 7.58 4.77 -2.08
N ALA A 217 7.28 4.48 -0.81
CA ALA A 217 7.88 5.18 0.32
C ALA A 217 9.37 4.86 0.49
N ILE A 218 9.78 3.61 0.24
CA ILE A 218 11.18 3.20 0.35
C ILE A 218 12.03 3.93 -0.68
N PHE A 219 11.56 4.02 -1.94
CA PHE A 219 12.25 4.68 -3.04
C PHE A 219 11.99 6.19 -3.17
N SER A 220 11.16 6.77 -2.28
CA SER A 220 10.90 8.20 -2.26
C SER A 220 12.10 9.01 -1.75
N ASP A 221 12.13 10.31 -2.10
CA ASP A 221 13.10 11.27 -1.57
C ASP A 221 12.75 11.77 -0.16
N SER A 222 11.75 11.19 0.49
CA SER A 222 11.36 11.57 1.86
C SER A 222 12.54 11.47 2.82
N ASN A 223 12.72 12.48 3.63
CA ASN A 223 13.78 12.51 4.64
C ASN A 223 13.52 11.54 5.80
N THR A 224 12.29 11.05 5.97
CA THR A 224 11.93 10.15 7.08
C THR A 224 11.29 8.89 6.55
N LEU A 225 11.77 7.73 7.02
CA LEU A 225 11.15 6.43 6.75
C LEU A 225 11.13 5.60 8.03
N TYR A 226 9.99 5.02 8.37
CA TYR A 226 9.78 4.23 9.60
C TYR A 226 10.29 4.92 10.87
N GLY A 227 10.09 6.25 10.96
CA GLY A 227 10.51 7.07 12.09
C GLY A 227 12.01 7.42 12.11
N VAL A 228 12.78 6.98 11.13
CA VAL A 228 14.24 7.24 11.04
C VAL A 228 14.53 8.35 10.04
N ASP A 229 15.36 9.32 10.45
CA ASP A 229 15.83 10.40 9.57
C ASP A 229 16.94 9.88 8.63
N ARG A 230 16.65 9.90 7.33
CA ARG A 230 17.56 9.50 6.25
C ARG A 230 18.67 10.52 5.98
N THR A 231 18.59 11.72 6.52
CA THR A 231 19.66 12.72 6.39
C THR A 231 20.80 12.41 7.37
N ALA A 232 20.46 11.94 8.56
CA ALA A 232 21.41 11.44 9.56
C ALA A 232 21.90 10.03 9.22
N HIS A 233 20.99 9.17 8.76
CA HIS A 233 21.26 7.77 8.41
C HIS A 233 21.30 7.55 6.90
N ARG A 234 22.33 8.08 6.25
CA ARG A 234 22.49 8.07 4.77
C ARG A 234 22.49 6.67 4.16
N TRP A 235 22.85 5.65 4.90
CA TRP A 235 22.81 4.25 4.47
C TRP A 235 21.39 3.73 4.20
N MET A 236 20.35 4.45 4.70
CA MET A 236 18.94 4.15 4.40
C MET A 236 18.43 4.82 3.10
N LYS A 237 19.24 5.66 2.45
CA LYS A 237 18.80 6.26 1.18
C LYS A 237 18.79 5.23 0.08
N PRO A 238 17.70 5.13 -0.69
CA PRO A 238 17.64 4.19 -1.81
C PRO A 238 18.61 4.62 -2.91
N TYR A 239 19.10 3.64 -3.65
CA TYR A 239 19.78 3.92 -4.92
C TYR A 239 18.72 4.06 -6.00
N VAL A 240 18.58 5.27 -6.52
CA VAL A 240 17.69 5.59 -7.64
C VAL A 240 18.53 6.26 -8.72
N LYS A 241 18.55 5.68 -9.92
CA LYS A 241 19.25 6.22 -11.08
C LYS A 241 18.26 6.55 -12.16
N ALA A 242 18.20 7.81 -12.56
CA ALA A 242 17.51 8.20 -13.79
C ALA A 242 18.29 7.68 -15.00
N VAL A 243 17.58 7.09 -15.94
CA VAL A 243 18.14 6.60 -17.21
C VAL A 243 17.50 7.43 -18.33
N ASP A 244 18.31 8.25 -18.99
CA ASP A 244 17.89 9.00 -20.16
C ASP A 244 18.06 8.11 -21.40
N GLY A 245 17.01 7.37 -21.76
CA GLY A 245 16.98 6.45 -22.89
C GLY A 245 16.60 5.00 -22.52
N ASP A 246 17.02 4.05 -23.34
CA ASP A 246 16.70 2.64 -23.15
C ASP A 246 17.46 2.02 -22.00
N ILE A 247 16.80 1.12 -21.28
CA ILE A 247 17.43 0.31 -20.23
C ILE A 247 18.32 -0.72 -20.91
N THR A 248 19.63 -0.62 -20.70
CA THR A 248 20.63 -1.56 -21.22
C THR A 248 21.11 -2.54 -20.16
N GLU A 249 21.71 -3.66 -20.57
CA GLU A 249 22.36 -4.62 -19.67
C GLU A 249 23.39 -3.94 -18.76
N ILE A 250 24.13 -2.95 -19.30
CA ILE A 250 25.16 -2.22 -18.55
C ILE A 250 24.52 -1.45 -17.38
N VAL A 251 23.35 -0.84 -17.58
CA VAL A 251 22.65 -0.11 -16.52
C VAL A 251 22.17 -1.06 -15.43
N ILE A 252 21.67 -2.23 -15.81
CA ILE A 252 21.24 -3.27 -14.88
C ILE A 252 22.43 -3.81 -14.10
N GLN A 253 23.54 -4.14 -14.80
CA GLN A 253 24.75 -4.64 -14.16
C GLN A 253 25.34 -3.62 -13.16
N GLN A 254 25.36 -2.33 -13.52
CA GLN A 254 25.81 -1.28 -12.58
C GLN A 254 24.95 -1.20 -11.32
N ALA A 255 23.65 -1.46 -11.41
CA ALA A 255 22.77 -1.51 -10.24
C ALA A 255 23.05 -2.73 -9.36
N ILE A 256 23.31 -3.89 -9.98
CA ILE A 256 23.68 -5.13 -9.29
C ILE A 256 25.03 -4.95 -8.58
N ASP A 257 26.06 -4.50 -9.29
CA ASP A 257 27.39 -4.24 -8.75
C ASP A 257 27.34 -3.29 -7.55
N ARG A 258 26.47 -2.26 -7.66
CA ARG A 258 26.29 -1.31 -6.55
C ARG A 258 25.65 -1.95 -5.32
N LEU A 259 24.69 -2.86 -5.49
CA LEU A 259 24.08 -3.60 -4.38
C LEU A 259 25.09 -4.54 -3.72
N GLU A 260 25.89 -5.23 -4.50
CA GLU A 260 26.93 -6.14 -3.99
C GLU A 260 28.03 -5.36 -3.24
N GLU A 261 28.48 -4.23 -3.79
CA GLU A 261 29.51 -3.38 -3.17
C GLU A 261 29.07 -2.81 -1.81
N VAL A 262 27.82 -2.33 -1.72
CA VAL A 262 27.32 -1.63 -0.51
C VAL A 262 26.84 -2.59 0.55
N ASN A 263 26.13 -3.66 0.16
CA ASN A 263 25.46 -4.56 1.10
C ASN A 263 26.08 -5.95 1.19
N GLY A 264 27.01 -6.31 0.30
CA GLY A 264 27.53 -7.66 0.16
C GLY A 264 26.45 -8.69 -0.19
N SER A 265 25.26 -8.23 -0.61
CA SER A 265 24.13 -9.08 -0.94
C SER A 265 24.21 -9.49 -2.40
N LYS A 266 24.04 -10.78 -2.67
CA LYS A 266 23.86 -11.27 -4.05
C LYS A 266 22.42 -11.05 -4.48
N VAL A 267 22.22 -10.73 -5.75
CA VAL A 267 20.92 -10.67 -6.39
C VAL A 267 20.63 -12.05 -6.97
N ASP A 268 19.57 -12.70 -6.46
CA ASP A 268 19.09 -13.99 -6.93
C ASP A 268 18.04 -13.85 -8.05
#